data_355fe03fc3be1e16b70f8df1e623ec9c
#
_entry.id   355fe03fc3be1e16b70f8df1e623ec9c
#
_cell.length_a   1.000
_cell.length_b   1.000
_cell.length_c   1.000
_cell.angle_alpha   90.00
_cell.angle_beta   90.00
_cell.angle_gamma   90.00
#
_symmetry.space_group_name_H-M   'P 1'
#
loop_
_entity.id
_entity.type
_entity.pdbx_description
1 polymer ?
#
loop_
_entity_poly.entity_id
_entity_poly.type
_entity_poly.pdbx_seq_one_letter_code
_entity_poly.pdbx_strand_id
1 'polypeptide(L)'
;STTYYGRFYAIVDGSVKYGDQATFTTEVPVEISEPKVSSITTNTAYVEGTIKTFGLQTEETGICYSTSQMPTINETKVVLSNTSIAYTLNELAQETTYYVRIYAKIKGEVHYGEQGTFSTTGVIKTHFEPTDIYRDKITLVSPGVAGVNTINVCYGKFNNPKITDNVTTATKGVDGKYHVTLAGLDEGTTYYMRPYSRVGSVVEYYEDEISVQTMGKDFYISRKVDRYEKYDWFDQQQIKYTRYKAYYTYTYNIKLTGTYLVETPYSSITIAKSTDYSESIYIKNGTGTFAVKQELGVWSYEGASTYIDFLSDEEILFTNIENKLRYHLIVPQKCYVRSY
;
A
#
# COMPACT_ATOMS: atom_id res chain seq x y z
N SER A 1 -38.05 -2.42 -40.34
CA SER A 1 -38.54 -3.70 -40.87
C SER A 1 -39.77 -3.45 -41.75
N THR A 2 -39.73 -3.81 -43.01
CA THR A 2 -40.85 -3.69 -43.95
C THR A 2 -40.91 -4.96 -44.78
N THR A 3 -42.07 -5.59 -44.83
CA THR A 3 -42.29 -6.79 -45.60
C THR A 3 -42.69 -6.42 -47.03
N TYR A 4 -42.02 -6.96 -48.02
CA TYR A 4 -42.27 -6.82 -49.43
C TYR A 4 -42.73 -8.14 -50.00
N TYR A 5 -43.60 -8.01 -51.02
CA TYR A 5 -44.12 -9.13 -51.79
C TYR A 5 -43.70 -8.96 -53.22
N GLY A 6 -43.07 -9.96 -53.82
CA GLY A 6 -42.58 -9.92 -55.19
C GLY A 6 -43.09 -11.10 -55.99
N ARG A 7 -43.37 -10.89 -57.26
CA ARG A 7 -43.69 -11.93 -58.23
C ARG A 7 -42.95 -11.72 -59.51
N PHE A 8 -42.45 -12.76 -60.04
CA PHE A 8 -42.03 -12.73 -61.46
C PHE A 8 -43.29 -12.78 -62.38
N TYR A 9 -43.21 -12.16 -63.49
CA TYR A 9 -44.27 -12.28 -64.52
C TYR A 9 -43.66 -12.45 -65.92
N ALA A 10 -44.41 -13.08 -66.78
CA ALA A 10 -44.11 -13.20 -68.24
C ALA A 10 -45.32 -12.84 -69.07
N ILE A 11 -45.12 -12.25 -70.28
CA ILE A 11 -46.17 -12.03 -71.22
C ILE A 11 -46.05 -13.12 -72.27
N VAL A 12 -47.10 -13.96 -72.38
CA VAL A 12 -47.15 -15.03 -73.33
C VAL A 12 -48.42 -14.82 -74.16
N ASP A 13 -48.31 -14.69 -75.52
CA ASP A 13 -49.42 -14.41 -76.44
C ASP A 13 -50.32 -13.22 -76.00
N GLY A 14 -49.68 -12.11 -75.53
CA GLY A 14 -50.35 -10.92 -75.08
C GLY A 14 -51.03 -11.01 -73.68
N SER A 15 -50.93 -12.16 -73.01
CA SER A 15 -51.48 -12.38 -71.65
C SER A 15 -50.39 -12.42 -70.58
N VAL A 16 -50.61 -11.73 -69.47
CA VAL A 16 -49.66 -11.72 -68.31
C VAL A 16 -49.86 -13.00 -67.54
N LYS A 17 -48.80 -13.73 -67.33
CA LYS A 17 -48.72 -14.89 -66.40
C LYS A 17 -47.86 -14.54 -65.27
N TYR A 18 -48.30 -14.74 -63.99
CA TYR A 18 -47.53 -14.52 -62.78
C TYR A 18 -47.02 -15.84 -62.26
N GLY A 19 -45.79 -15.84 -61.80
CA GLY A 19 -45.21 -16.90 -61.02
C GLY A 19 -45.65 -16.84 -59.52
N ASP A 20 -45.09 -17.68 -58.72
CA ASP A 20 -45.34 -17.73 -57.28
C ASP A 20 -44.89 -16.43 -56.58
N GLN A 21 -45.57 -16.09 -55.51
CA GLN A 21 -45.23 -14.94 -54.70
C GLN A 21 -44.10 -15.27 -53.76
N ALA A 22 -43.03 -14.46 -53.77
CA ALA A 22 -41.99 -14.46 -52.79
C ALA A 22 -42.24 -13.34 -51.77
N THR A 23 -41.87 -13.55 -50.55
CA THR A 23 -41.95 -12.56 -49.48
C THR A 23 -40.58 -12.38 -48.87
N PHE A 24 -40.15 -11.13 -48.64
CA PHE A 24 -38.94 -10.80 -47.92
C PHE A 24 -39.18 -9.58 -47.03
N THR A 25 -38.49 -9.54 -45.88
CA THR A 25 -38.60 -8.43 -44.96
C THR A 25 -37.22 -7.77 -44.83
N THR A 26 -37.18 -6.44 -44.95
CA THR A 26 -35.94 -5.68 -44.71
C THR A 26 -35.66 -5.60 -43.20
N GLU A 27 -34.40 -5.67 -42.82
CA GLU A 27 -33.99 -5.45 -41.46
C GLU A 27 -34.09 -3.97 -41.06
N VAL A 28 -34.16 -3.70 -39.75
CA VAL A 28 -34.09 -2.35 -39.20
C VAL A 28 -32.62 -1.93 -39.19
N PRO A 29 -32.28 -0.82 -39.88
CA PRO A 29 -30.90 -0.35 -39.89
C PRO A 29 -30.56 0.21 -38.51
N VAL A 30 -29.72 -0.47 -37.75
CA VAL A 30 -29.18 -0.03 -36.45
C VAL A 30 -27.74 -0.52 -36.31
N GLU A 31 -26.84 0.37 -35.91
CA GLU A 31 -25.47 0.04 -35.58
C GLU A 31 -25.26 0.31 -34.08
N ILE A 32 -24.80 -0.69 -33.33
CA ILE A 32 -24.53 -0.60 -31.92
C ILE A 32 -23.04 -0.97 -31.74
N SER A 33 -22.28 -0.04 -31.15
CA SER A 33 -20.86 -0.28 -30.89
C SER A 33 -20.64 -1.40 -29.89
N GLU A 34 -19.49 -2.04 -29.93
CA GLU A 34 -19.01 -2.85 -28.83
C GLU A 34 -18.92 -1.97 -27.56
N PRO A 35 -19.34 -2.47 -26.38
CA PRO A 35 -19.19 -1.75 -25.13
C PRO A 35 -17.71 -1.65 -24.74
N LYS A 36 -17.24 -0.43 -24.44
CA LYS A 36 -15.94 -0.20 -23.82
C LYS A 36 -16.11 -0.17 -22.31
N VAL A 37 -15.37 -1.00 -21.60
CA VAL A 37 -15.43 -1.07 -20.14
C VAL A 37 -14.14 -0.54 -19.54
N SER A 38 -14.25 0.34 -18.55
CA SER A 38 -13.14 0.96 -17.86
C SER A 38 -13.47 1.22 -16.37
N SER A 39 -12.53 1.76 -15.60
CA SER A 39 -12.72 2.08 -14.18
C SER A 39 -13.32 0.91 -13.38
N ILE A 40 -12.81 -0.29 -13.63
CA ILE A 40 -13.28 -1.51 -12.97
C ILE A 40 -12.74 -1.53 -11.54
N THR A 41 -13.63 -1.74 -10.57
CA THR A 41 -13.31 -1.90 -9.14
C THR A 41 -13.79 -3.26 -8.63
N THR A 42 -13.87 -3.42 -7.33
CA THR A 42 -14.41 -4.65 -6.71
C THR A 42 -15.92 -4.81 -6.93
N ASN A 43 -16.65 -3.70 -7.12
CA ASN A 43 -18.11 -3.72 -7.21
C ASN A 43 -18.69 -2.76 -8.25
N THR A 44 -17.85 -2.09 -9.05
CA THR A 44 -18.29 -1.17 -10.11
C THR A 44 -17.53 -1.38 -11.41
N ALA A 45 -18.14 -0.98 -12.53
CA ALA A 45 -17.50 -0.89 -13.84
C ALA A 45 -18.15 0.22 -14.67
N TYR A 46 -17.35 1.07 -15.32
CA TYR A 46 -17.85 2.11 -16.21
C TYR A 46 -17.95 1.56 -17.63
N VAL A 47 -19.14 1.69 -18.25
CA VAL A 47 -19.46 1.20 -19.59
C VAL A 47 -19.81 2.39 -20.48
N GLU A 48 -19.18 2.46 -21.64
CA GLU A 48 -19.48 3.45 -22.66
C GLU A 48 -19.67 2.83 -24.06
N GLY A 49 -20.42 3.52 -24.91
CA GLY A 49 -20.61 3.14 -26.29
C GLY A 49 -21.64 4.00 -27.02
N THR A 50 -21.98 3.64 -28.26
CA THR A 50 -22.87 4.43 -29.09
C THR A 50 -23.88 3.57 -29.85
N ILE A 51 -25.05 4.15 -30.13
CA ILE A 51 -26.11 3.57 -30.96
C ILE A 51 -26.40 4.53 -32.09
N LYS A 52 -26.35 4.05 -33.34
CA LYS A 52 -26.78 4.80 -34.52
C LYS A 52 -28.06 4.19 -35.08
N THR A 53 -29.11 4.97 -35.12
CA THR A 53 -30.47 4.52 -35.50
C THR A 53 -30.89 4.96 -36.89
N PHE A 54 -30.05 5.74 -37.60
CA PHE A 54 -30.32 6.28 -38.92
C PHE A 54 -31.66 7.01 -39.03
N GLY A 55 -32.03 7.74 -37.96
CA GLY A 55 -33.26 8.53 -37.90
C GLY A 55 -34.49 7.79 -37.37
N LEU A 56 -34.36 6.52 -37.00
CA LEU A 56 -35.41 5.79 -36.31
C LEU A 56 -35.52 6.19 -34.86
N GLN A 57 -36.73 6.28 -34.34
CA GLN A 57 -36.98 6.55 -32.91
C GLN A 57 -36.76 5.27 -32.11
N THR A 58 -36.06 5.42 -31.02
CA THR A 58 -35.87 4.34 -30.01
C THR A 58 -36.97 4.38 -28.98
N GLU A 59 -37.51 3.22 -28.60
CA GLU A 59 -38.44 3.06 -27.48
C GLU A 59 -37.68 2.95 -26.17
N GLU A 60 -36.55 2.26 -26.20
CA GLU A 60 -35.67 2.03 -25.03
C GLU A 60 -34.24 1.82 -25.51
N THR A 61 -33.27 2.37 -24.81
CA THR A 61 -31.86 2.09 -25.00
C THR A 61 -31.22 1.78 -23.66
N GLY A 62 -30.13 1.03 -23.66
CA GLY A 62 -29.48 0.74 -22.39
C GLY A 62 -28.36 -0.31 -22.48
N ILE A 63 -28.07 -0.83 -21.33
CA ILE A 63 -27.05 -1.86 -21.08
C ILE A 63 -27.75 -3.06 -20.45
N CYS A 64 -27.48 -4.27 -20.94
CA CYS A 64 -27.79 -5.51 -20.20
C CYS A 64 -26.49 -6.25 -19.87
N TYR A 65 -26.46 -6.87 -18.72
CA TYR A 65 -25.28 -7.59 -18.23
C TYR A 65 -25.63 -8.78 -17.37
N SER A 66 -24.74 -9.75 -17.31
CA SER A 66 -24.92 -11.01 -16.57
C SER A 66 -23.56 -11.67 -16.35
N THR A 67 -23.51 -12.66 -15.47
CA THR A 67 -22.39 -13.60 -15.34
C THR A 67 -22.42 -14.72 -16.40
N SER A 68 -23.49 -14.81 -17.20
CA SER A 68 -23.61 -15.71 -18.34
C SER A 68 -23.37 -14.95 -19.64
N GLN A 69 -22.82 -15.64 -20.64
CA GLN A 69 -22.57 -15.08 -21.97
C GLN A 69 -23.87 -14.67 -22.69
N MET A 70 -23.74 -13.71 -23.61
CA MET A 70 -24.82 -13.21 -24.46
C MET A 70 -26.04 -12.71 -23.67
N PRO A 71 -25.82 -11.78 -22.69
CA PRO A 71 -26.93 -11.24 -21.89
C PRO A 71 -27.96 -10.56 -22.77
N THR A 72 -29.21 -10.67 -22.35
CA THR A 72 -30.39 -10.07 -22.98
C THR A 72 -31.09 -9.11 -22.00
N ILE A 73 -32.11 -8.39 -22.44
CA ILE A 73 -32.90 -7.52 -21.55
C ILE A 73 -33.71 -8.28 -20.49
N ASN A 74 -33.73 -9.61 -20.53
CA ASN A 74 -34.40 -10.45 -19.54
C ASN A 74 -33.55 -10.70 -18.28
N GLU A 75 -32.23 -10.48 -18.40
CA GLU A 75 -31.31 -10.48 -17.25
C GLU A 75 -31.26 -9.10 -16.62
N THR A 76 -30.17 -8.75 -15.95
CA THR A 76 -30.02 -7.41 -15.36
C THR A 76 -29.83 -6.36 -16.44
N LYS A 77 -30.64 -5.32 -16.42
CA LYS A 77 -30.55 -4.21 -17.38
C LYS A 77 -30.55 -2.84 -16.70
N VAL A 78 -29.91 -1.90 -17.35
CA VAL A 78 -29.95 -0.47 -17.05
C VAL A 78 -30.60 0.24 -18.25
N VAL A 79 -31.74 0.89 -18.02
CA VAL A 79 -32.44 1.66 -19.04
C VAL A 79 -31.86 3.07 -19.10
N LEU A 80 -31.48 3.50 -20.30
CA LEU A 80 -30.96 4.83 -20.59
C LEU A 80 -31.79 5.44 -21.72
N SER A 81 -32.02 6.75 -21.69
CA SER A 81 -32.89 7.40 -22.69
C SER A 81 -32.12 8.10 -23.81
N ASN A 82 -30.91 7.70 -24.09
CA ASN A 82 -30.03 8.32 -25.07
C ASN A 82 -29.24 7.28 -25.89
N THR A 83 -28.73 7.73 -27.05
CA THR A 83 -27.92 6.90 -27.96
C THR A 83 -26.42 6.95 -27.68
N SER A 84 -25.96 7.87 -26.82
CA SER A 84 -24.62 7.87 -26.28
C SER A 84 -24.65 7.23 -24.91
N ILE A 85 -24.18 6.01 -24.84
CA ILE A 85 -24.19 5.20 -23.62
C ILE A 85 -22.97 5.58 -22.77
N ALA A 86 -23.22 5.93 -21.50
CA ALA A 86 -22.20 6.25 -20.50
C ALA A 86 -22.82 6.01 -19.12
N TYR A 87 -22.42 4.92 -18.45
CA TYR A 87 -23.01 4.54 -17.17
C TYR A 87 -22.05 3.71 -16.33
N THR A 88 -22.08 3.93 -15.01
CA THR A 88 -21.33 3.10 -14.06
C THR A 88 -22.26 2.03 -13.49
N LEU A 89 -21.99 0.78 -13.81
CA LEU A 89 -22.61 -0.36 -13.18
C LEU A 89 -22.14 -0.41 -11.72
N ASN A 90 -23.07 -0.64 -10.79
CA ASN A 90 -22.83 -0.69 -9.35
C ASN A 90 -23.30 -2.04 -8.78
N GLU A 91 -22.94 -2.31 -7.52
CA GLU A 91 -23.36 -3.51 -6.78
C GLU A 91 -22.96 -4.82 -7.46
N LEU A 92 -21.88 -4.80 -8.21
CA LEU A 92 -21.32 -6.01 -8.81
C LEU A 92 -20.66 -6.88 -7.74
N ALA A 93 -20.72 -8.19 -7.91
CA ALA A 93 -19.96 -9.11 -7.06
C ALA A 93 -18.45 -9.00 -7.36
N GLN A 94 -17.62 -9.06 -6.34
CA GLN A 94 -16.15 -9.04 -6.48
C GLN A 94 -15.62 -10.32 -7.14
N GLU A 95 -14.44 -10.25 -7.75
CA GLU A 95 -13.75 -11.39 -8.39
C GLU A 95 -14.65 -12.15 -9.38
N THR A 96 -15.57 -11.42 -10.03
CA THR A 96 -16.60 -12.01 -10.87
C THR A 96 -16.48 -11.51 -12.29
N THR A 97 -16.54 -12.44 -13.24
CA THR A 97 -16.57 -12.10 -14.66
C THR A 97 -18.00 -11.80 -15.09
N TYR A 98 -18.16 -10.65 -15.74
CA TYR A 98 -19.41 -10.18 -16.32
C TYR A 98 -19.30 -10.07 -17.83
N TYR A 99 -20.41 -10.33 -18.47
CA TYR A 99 -20.65 -10.10 -19.88
C TYR A 99 -21.63 -8.94 -20.02
N VAL A 100 -21.39 -8.03 -20.96
CA VAL A 100 -22.18 -6.80 -21.11
C VAL A 100 -22.48 -6.55 -22.57
N ARG A 101 -23.69 -6.09 -22.87
CA ARG A 101 -24.10 -5.68 -24.22
C ARG A 101 -24.89 -4.38 -24.17
N ILE A 102 -24.69 -3.55 -25.15
CA ILE A 102 -25.56 -2.38 -25.39
C ILE A 102 -26.75 -2.84 -26.22
N TYR A 103 -27.92 -2.32 -25.93
CA TYR A 103 -29.12 -2.66 -26.67
C TYR A 103 -29.95 -1.42 -27.03
N ALA A 104 -30.76 -1.57 -28.08
CA ALA A 104 -31.81 -0.62 -28.48
C ALA A 104 -33.10 -1.35 -28.80
N LYS A 105 -34.24 -0.85 -28.34
CA LYS A 105 -35.57 -1.32 -28.72
C LYS A 105 -36.16 -0.33 -29.73
N ILE A 106 -36.48 -0.82 -30.94
CA ILE A 106 -36.96 -0.04 -32.07
C ILE A 106 -38.16 -0.80 -32.70
N LYS A 107 -39.31 -0.16 -32.79
CA LYS A 107 -40.53 -0.77 -33.33
C LYS A 107 -40.90 -2.12 -32.71
N GLY A 108 -40.72 -2.24 -31.42
CA GLY A 108 -41.01 -3.47 -30.65
C GLY A 108 -39.90 -4.54 -30.70
N GLU A 109 -38.93 -4.42 -31.61
CA GLU A 109 -37.80 -5.36 -31.75
C GLU A 109 -36.58 -4.89 -30.93
N VAL A 110 -35.87 -5.83 -30.27
CA VAL A 110 -34.66 -5.55 -29.48
C VAL A 110 -33.42 -5.91 -30.32
N HIS A 111 -32.58 -4.94 -30.54
CA HIS A 111 -31.30 -5.06 -31.23
C HIS A 111 -30.18 -4.99 -30.19
N TYR A 112 -29.21 -5.91 -30.27
CA TYR A 112 -28.08 -5.99 -29.38
C TYR A 112 -26.77 -5.75 -30.15
N GLY A 113 -25.86 -5.01 -29.53
CA GLY A 113 -24.47 -4.89 -29.98
C GLY A 113 -23.65 -6.13 -29.67
N GLU A 114 -22.38 -6.08 -30.03
CA GLU A 114 -21.40 -7.09 -29.68
C GLU A 114 -21.27 -7.23 -28.15
N GLN A 115 -20.80 -8.38 -27.70
CA GLN A 115 -20.58 -8.65 -26.28
C GLN A 115 -19.21 -8.18 -25.84
N GLY A 116 -19.15 -7.31 -24.84
CA GLY A 116 -17.96 -7.05 -24.06
C GLY A 116 -17.86 -7.97 -22.84
N THR A 117 -16.65 -8.08 -22.31
CA THR A 117 -16.36 -8.89 -21.11
C THR A 117 -15.45 -8.13 -20.19
N PHE A 118 -15.70 -8.19 -18.90
CA PHE A 118 -14.81 -7.64 -17.85
C PHE A 118 -14.90 -8.48 -16.58
N SER A 119 -13.88 -8.38 -15.73
CA SER A 119 -13.91 -9.00 -14.39
C SER A 119 -13.70 -7.94 -13.33
N THR A 120 -14.55 -7.94 -12.32
CA THR A 120 -14.36 -7.11 -11.13
C THR A 120 -13.12 -7.57 -10.37
N THR A 121 -12.45 -6.62 -9.73
CA THR A 121 -11.27 -6.93 -8.91
C THR A 121 -11.68 -7.57 -7.58
N GLY A 122 -10.77 -8.33 -6.97
CA GLY A 122 -10.90 -8.76 -5.59
C GLY A 122 -10.47 -7.65 -4.63
N VAL A 123 -10.91 -7.72 -3.38
CA VAL A 123 -10.34 -6.93 -2.31
C VAL A 123 -8.88 -7.35 -2.16
N ILE A 124 -7.96 -6.43 -2.41
CA ILE A 124 -6.55 -6.68 -2.13
C ILE A 124 -6.42 -6.77 -0.60
N LYS A 125 -6.41 -7.98 -0.08
CA LYS A 125 -6.11 -8.23 1.33
C LYS A 125 -4.60 -8.01 1.51
N THR A 126 -4.25 -6.86 2.05
CA THR A 126 -2.88 -6.58 2.44
C THR A 126 -2.87 -6.22 3.91
N HIS A 127 -2.00 -6.88 4.64
CA HIS A 127 -1.77 -6.63 6.06
C HIS A 127 -0.46 -5.88 6.21
N PHE A 128 -0.46 -4.79 6.97
CA PHE A 128 0.74 -4.08 7.34
C PHE A 128 1.20 -4.50 8.74
N GLU A 129 2.46 -4.82 8.88
CA GLU A 129 3.09 -5.14 10.15
C GLU A 129 4.06 -4.03 10.53
N PRO A 130 4.01 -3.51 11.76
CA PRO A 130 5.02 -2.57 12.22
C PRO A 130 6.36 -3.27 12.34
N THR A 131 7.43 -2.57 11.91
CA THR A 131 8.81 -3.07 12.01
C THR A 131 9.65 -2.22 12.93
N ASP A 132 9.51 -0.90 12.83
CA ASP A 132 10.34 0.05 13.58
C ASP A 132 9.47 1.11 14.25
N ILE A 133 9.69 1.30 15.54
CA ILE A 133 8.99 2.28 16.38
C ILE A 133 9.98 3.32 16.87
N TYR A 134 9.65 4.57 16.63
CA TYR A 134 10.35 5.75 17.10
C TYR A 134 9.42 6.62 17.97
N ARG A 135 9.90 7.75 18.45
CA ARG A 135 9.05 8.72 19.14
C ARG A 135 8.11 9.47 18.21
N ASP A 136 8.57 9.75 17.01
CA ASP A 136 7.93 10.62 16.02
C ASP A 136 7.68 9.93 14.68
N LYS A 137 7.95 8.62 14.60
CA LYS A 137 7.93 7.87 13.35
C LYS A 137 7.60 6.40 13.59
N ILE A 138 6.88 5.79 12.66
CA ILE A 138 6.59 4.35 12.61
C ILE A 138 6.90 3.86 11.19
N THR A 139 7.61 2.76 11.07
CA THR A 139 7.81 2.05 9.80
C THR A 139 7.02 0.75 9.79
N LEU A 140 6.37 0.49 8.69
CA LEU A 140 5.52 -0.68 8.48
C LEU A 140 5.94 -1.38 7.19
N VAL A 141 5.72 -2.68 7.15
CA VAL A 141 5.94 -3.52 5.97
C VAL A 141 4.69 -4.35 5.68
N SER A 142 4.43 -4.58 4.40
CA SER A 142 3.37 -5.49 3.94
C SER A 142 3.93 -6.47 2.93
N PRO A 143 3.41 -7.71 2.88
CA PRO A 143 3.75 -8.65 1.81
C PRO A 143 3.46 -8.07 0.43
N GLY A 144 4.17 -8.55 -0.57
CA GLY A 144 3.93 -8.16 -1.95
C GLY A 144 2.55 -8.62 -2.45
N VAL A 145 1.88 -7.79 -3.22
CA VAL A 145 0.64 -8.12 -3.92
C VAL A 145 0.93 -8.16 -5.42
N ALA A 146 0.55 -9.25 -6.08
CA ALA A 146 0.78 -9.41 -7.52
C ALA A 146 0.02 -8.32 -8.32
N GLY A 147 0.70 -7.72 -9.30
CA GLY A 147 0.10 -6.71 -10.19
C GLY A 147 -0.08 -5.32 -9.59
N VAL A 148 0.29 -5.10 -8.32
CA VAL A 148 0.23 -3.79 -7.65
C VAL A 148 1.64 -3.26 -7.46
N ASN A 149 1.87 -1.97 -7.65
CA ASN A 149 3.17 -1.33 -7.44
C ASN A 149 3.17 -0.38 -6.22
N THR A 150 2.01 0.16 -5.87
CA THR A 150 1.85 1.08 -4.73
C THR A 150 0.57 0.77 -3.98
N ILE A 151 0.58 0.95 -2.66
CA ILE A 151 -0.59 0.82 -1.79
C ILE A 151 -0.77 2.15 -1.06
N ASN A 152 -1.93 2.77 -1.20
CA ASN A 152 -2.23 3.98 -0.45
C ASN A 152 -2.65 3.63 0.97
N VAL A 153 -2.25 4.46 1.93
CA VAL A 153 -2.55 4.27 3.36
C VAL A 153 -3.08 5.59 3.92
N CYS A 154 -4.23 5.55 4.57
CA CYS A 154 -4.70 6.65 5.41
C CYS A 154 -4.42 6.32 6.87
N TYR A 155 -4.13 7.35 7.68
CA TYR A 155 -3.81 7.16 9.09
C TYR A 155 -4.25 8.36 9.92
N GLY A 156 -4.51 8.12 11.20
CA GLY A 156 -4.95 9.15 12.14
C GLY A 156 -4.91 8.66 13.59
N LYS A 157 -5.31 9.53 14.52
CA LYS A 157 -5.35 9.23 15.97
C LYS A 157 -6.62 8.52 16.42
N PHE A 158 -7.56 8.36 15.53
CA PHE A 158 -8.85 7.69 15.78
C PHE A 158 -9.00 6.48 14.87
N ASN A 159 -9.77 5.49 15.31
CA ASN A 159 -10.11 4.32 14.51
C ASN A 159 -10.88 4.69 13.23
N ASN A 160 -10.84 3.80 12.25
CA ASN A 160 -11.42 3.98 10.92
C ASN A 160 -10.95 5.25 10.18
N PRO A 161 -9.64 5.47 10.07
CA PRO A 161 -9.10 6.62 9.35
C PRO A 161 -9.60 6.63 7.89
N LYS A 162 -9.78 7.83 7.34
CA LYS A 162 -10.26 8.08 5.99
C LYS A 162 -9.25 8.92 5.21
N ILE A 163 -9.46 9.02 3.91
CA ILE A 163 -8.61 9.87 3.04
C ILE A 163 -8.67 11.38 3.37
N THR A 164 -9.61 11.79 4.22
CA THR A 164 -9.71 13.16 4.77
C THR A 164 -8.78 13.39 5.96
N ASP A 165 -8.24 12.33 6.55
CA ASP A 165 -7.21 12.39 7.59
C ASP A 165 -5.83 12.53 6.95
N ASN A 166 -4.80 11.87 7.48
CA ASN A 166 -3.50 11.88 6.83
C ASN A 166 -3.42 10.73 5.82
N VAL A 167 -2.74 10.96 4.71
CA VAL A 167 -2.53 9.96 3.67
C VAL A 167 -1.04 9.84 3.30
N THR A 168 -0.64 8.63 2.95
CA THR A 168 0.69 8.33 2.44
C THR A 168 0.62 7.15 1.48
N THR A 169 1.74 6.79 0.88
CA THR A 169 1.82 5.68 -0.07
C THR A 169 2.95 4.74 0.32
N ALA A 170 2.64 3.46 0.40
CA ALA A 170 3.63 2.40 0.53
C ALA A 170 4.20 2.07 -0.85
N THR A 171 5.51 2.01 -0.94
CA THR A 171 6.22 1.69 -2.18
C THR A 171 6.84 0.31 -2.11
N LYS A 172 6.86 -0.38 -3.26
CA LYS A 172 7.44 -1.70 -3.36
C LYS A 172 8.97 -1.60 -3.34
N GLY A 173 9.58 -2.25 -2.35
CA GLY A 173 11.02 -2.36 -2.21
C GLY A 173 11.65 -3.43 -3.11
N VAL A 174 12.97 -3.49 -3.11
CA VAL A 174 13.76 -4.53 -3.83
C VAL A 174 13.53 -5.94 -3.29
N ASP A 175 13.07 -6.06 -2.04
CA ASP A 175 12.67 -7.30 -1.38
C ASP A 175 11.28 -7.79 -1.79
N GLY A 176 10.61 -7.06 -2.69
CA GLY A 176 9.27 -7.37 -3.18
C GLY A 176 8.15 -6.98 -2.22
N LYS A 177 8.47 -6.46 -1.04
CA LYS A 177 7.50 -6.00 -0.03
C LYS A 177 7.19 -4.52 -0.19
N TYR A 178 6.07 -4.10 0.38
CA TYR A 178 5.69 -2.69 0.45
C TYR A 178 6.13 -2.08 1.76
N HIS A 179 6.82 -0.95 1.69
CA HIS A 179 7.33 -0.21 2.83
C HIS A 179 6.63 1.14 2.93
N VAL A 180 6.23 1.51 4.13
CA VAL A 180 5.68 2.83 4.43
C VAL A 180 6.26 3.35 5.73
N THR A 181 6.61 4.63 5.75
CA THR A 181 7.06 5.33 6.96
C THR A 181 6.08 6.47 7.24
N LEU A 182 5.47 6.42 8.42
CA LEU A 182 4.69 7.52 8.97
C LEU A 182 5.64 8.38 9.80
N ALA A 183 5.76 9.66 9.50
CA ALA A 183 6.68 10.58 10.17
C ALA A 183 5.94 11.84 10.67
N GLY A 184 6.58 12.61 11.56
CA GLY A 184 5.98 13.78 12.19
C GLY A 184 4.86 13.43 13.15
N LEU A 185 4.93 12.25 13.77
CA LEU A 185 3.95 11.76 14.71
C LEU A 185 4.20 12.32 16.12
N ASP A 186 3.15 12.40 16.93
CA ASP A 186 3.29 12.76 18.35
C ASP A 186 3.80 11.57 19.15
N GLU A 187 4.65 11.84 20.14
CA GLU A 187 5.18 10.82 21.04
C GLU A 187 4.08 10.20 21.92
N GLY A 188 4.22 8.92 22.26
CA GLY A 188 3.31 8.20 23.15
C GLY A 188 1.87 8.11 22.65
N THR A 189 1.65 8.32 21.35
CA THR A 189 0.34 8.43 20.72
C THR A 189 0.04 7.20 19.87
N THR A 190 -1.17 6.65 20.03
CA THR A 190 -1.64 5.55 19.19
C THR A 190 -2.14 6.10 17.86
N TYR A 191 -1.64 5.56 16.78
CA TYR A 191 -2.09 5.83 15.43
C TYR A 191 -2.76 4.58 14.85
N TYR A 192 -3.89 4.81 14.20
CA TYR A 192 -4.64 3.83 13.43
C TYR A 192 -4.32 4.04 11.96
N MET A 193 -4.17 2.98 11.20
CA MET A 193 -3.87 3.06 9.79
C MET A 193 -4.58 1.99 9.00
N ARG A 194 -4.94 2.34 7.78
CA ARG A 194 -5.80 1.54 6.93
C ARG A 194 -5.40 1.71 5.48
N PRO A 195 -5.11 0.61 4.76
CA PRO A 195 -4.90 0.68 3.33
C PRO A 195 -6.18 1.06 2.58
N TYR A 196 -6.04 1.70 1.43
CA TYR A 196 -7.16 1.99 0.54
C TYR A 196 -6.73 1.97 -0.92
N SER A 197 -7.69 1.74 -1.82
CA SER A 197 -7.55 1.97 -3.26
C SER A 197 -8.40 3.16 -3.68
N ARG A 198 -8.03 3.79 -4.80
CA ARG A 198 -8.79 4.88 -5.39
C ARG A 198 -8.79 4.76 -6.91
N VAL A 199 -9.99 4.72 -7.49
CA VAL A 199 -10.20 4.74 -8.94
C VAL A 199 -11.14 5.89 -9.26
N GLY A 200 -10.61 6.94 -9.87
CA GLY A 200 -11.37 8.18 -10.10
C GLY A 200 -11.82 8.83 -8.78
N SER A 201 -13.12 8.96 -8.58
CA SER A 201 -13.72 9.48 -7.34
C SER A 201 -14.06 8.39 -6.31
N VAL A 202 -14.01 7.12 -6.69
CA VAL A 202 -14.37 6.00 -5.82
C VAL A 202 -13.18 5.63 -4.94
N VAL A 203 -13.41 5.53 -3.63
CA VAL A 203 -12.41 5.11 -2.63
C VAL A 203 -12.92 3.85 -1.95
N GLU A 204 -12.11 2.81 -1.99
CA GLU A 204 -12.36 1.55 -1.31
C GLU A 204 -11.33 1.37 -0.18
N TYR A 205 -11.81 1.19 1.04
CA TYR A 205 -10.97 0.92 2.20
C TYR A 205 -10.85 -0.58 2.41
N TYR A 206 -9.64 -1.05 2.65
CA TYR A 206 -9.42 -2.45 3.02
C TYR A 206 -9.85 -2.68 4.47
N GLU A 207 -10.25 -3.92 4.79
CA GLU A 207 -10.83 -4.24 6.10
C GLU A 207 -9.81 -4.23 7.24
N ASP A 208 -8.53 -4.47 6.94
CA ASP A 208 -7.49 -4.58 7.95
C ASP A 208 -7.02 -3.20 8.43
N GLU A 209 -7.59 -2.76 9.55
CA GLU A 209 -7.05 -1.64 10.32
C GLU A 209 -6.02 -2.15 11.32
N ILE A 210 -4.89 -1.49 11.39
CA ILE A 210 -3.90 -1.73 12.42
C ILE A 210 -3.72 -0.49 13.30
N SER A 211 -3.34 -0.71 14.56
CA SER A 211 -3.00 0.37 15.48
C SER A 211 -1.61 0.16 16.06
N VAL A 212 -0.83 1.23 16.10
CA VAL A 212 0.53 1.22 16.64
C VAL A 212 0.76 2.48 17.46
N GLN A 213 1.41 2.33 18.61
CA GLN A 213 1.76 3.43 19.47
C GLN A 213 3.22 3.83 19.26
N THR A 214 3.48 5.13 19.09
CA THR A 214 4.83 5.70 19.13
C THR A 214 5.42 5.58 20.54
N MET A 215 6.75 5.60 20.66
CA MET A 215 7.39 5.62 21.96
C MET A 215 7.06 6.91 22.71
N GLY A 216 6.63 6.77 23.96
CA GLY A 216 6.38 7.89 24.88
C GLY A 216 7.62 8.28 25.68
N LYS A 217 7.47 9.29 26.54
CA LYS A 217 8.53 9.78 27.46
C LYS A 217 9.07 8.71 28.39
N ASP A 218 8.28 7.69 28.64
CA ASP A 218 8.65 6.57 29.49
C ASP A 218 9.62 5.59 28.84
N PHE A 219 9.77 5.65 27.49
CA PHE A 219 10.81 4.95 26.77
C PHE A 219 12.05 5.82 26.77
N TYR A 220 13.04 5.48 27.55
CA TYR A 220 14.28 6.23 27.59
C TYR A 220 15.49 5.31 27.71
N ILE A 221 16.61 5.83 27.27
CA ILE A 221 17.93 5.33 27.54
C ILE A 221 18.83 6.50 27.95
N SER A 222 19.64 6.30 28.94
CA SER A 222 20.63 7.28 29.41
C SER A 222 21.96 6.59 29.59
N ARG A 223 23.03 7.37 29.48
CA ARG A 223 24.40 6.90 29.60
C ARG A 223 25.12 7.69 30.68
N LYS A 224 25.88 6.97 31.51
CA LYS A 224 26.81 7.55 32.47
C LYS A 224 28.21 7.04 32.17
N VAL A 225 29.19 7.94 32.14
CA VAL A 225 30.59 7.57 32.08
C VAL A 225 31.02 7.15 33.47
N ASP A 226 31.54 5.95 33.61
CA ASP A 226 32.02 5.42 34.88
C ASP A 226 33.50 5.75 35.08
N ARG A 227 34.30 5.58 34.06
CA ARG A 227 35.71 5.87 34.10
C ARG A 227 36.32 5.97 32.72
N TYR A 228 37.48 6.59 32.63
CA TYR A 228 38.40 6.53 31.54
C TYR A 228 39.67 5.78 31.92
N GLU A 229 40.20 5.00 30.97
CA GLU A 229 41.51 4.35 31.07
C GLU A 229 42.41 4.94 30.01
N LYS A 230 43.50 5.54 30.45
CA LYS A 230 44.52 6.12 29.57
C LYS A 230 45.61 5.07 29.30
N TYR A 231 46.01 4.94 28.04
CA TYR A 231 47.11 4.06 27.67
C TYR A 231 47.97 4.65 26.57
N ASP A 232 49.25 4.26 26.53
CA ASP A 232 50.18 4.67 25.49
C ASP A 232 50.04 3.76 24.27
N TRP A 233 50.04 4.33 23.10
CA TRP A 233 50.02 3.62 21.85
C TRP A 233 51.13 4.19 20.92
N PHE A 234 51.81 3.35 20.20
CA PHE A 234 52.89 3.70 19.29
C PHE A 234 52.51 3.35 17.86
N ASP A 235 52.68 4.27 16.93
CA ASP A 235 52.48 4.01 15.50
C ASP A 235 53.64 3.20 14.89
N GLN A 236 53.57 2.96 13.59
CA GLN A 236 54.62 2.24 12.85
C GLN A 236 55.97 2.97 12.85
N GLN A 237 55.95 4.28 13.05
CA GLN A 237 57.12 5.13 13.15
C GLN A 237 57.63 5.27 14.59
N GLN A 238 57.10 4.51 15.54
CA GLN A 238 57.39 4.55 16.96
C GLN A 238 57.08 5.92 17.63
N ILE A 239 56.17 6.68 17.05
CA ILE A 239 55.65 7.91 17.65
C ILE A 239 54.61 7.53 18.71
N LYS A 240 54.81 8.10 19.91
CA LYS A 240 53.93 7.83 21.06
C LYS A 240 52.67 8.68 20.98
N TYR A 241 51.56 8.05 21.14
CA TYR A 241 50.23 8.66 21.26
C TYR A 241 49.57 8.21 22.55
N THR A 242 48.73 9.10 23.11
CA THR A 242 47.86 8.76 24.23
C THR A 242 46.50 8.38 23.70
N ARG A 243 46.00 7.22 24.05
CA ARG A 243 44.67 6.74 23.74
C ARG A 243 43.83 6.58 24.99
N TYR A 244 42.51 6.64 24.85
CA TYR A 244 41.60 6.47 25.95
C TYR A 244 40.61 5.36 25.65
N LYS A 245 40.28 4.57 26.68
CA LYS A 245 39.13 3.67 26.72
C LYS A 245 38.11 4.26 27.65
N ALA A 246 36.88 4.36 27.24
CA ALA A 246 35.77 4.78 28.09
C ALA A 246 34.92 3.59 28.49
N TYR A 247 34.48 3.62 29.72
CA TYR A 247 33.56 2.65 30.27
C TYR A 247 32.27 3.35 30.66
N TYR A 248 31.16 2.85 30.10
CA TYR A 248 29.84 3.45 30.25
C TYR A 248 28.88 2.46 30.91
N THR A 249 27.96 2.99 31.69
CA THR A 249 26.76 2.29 32.09
C THR A 249 25.54 2.95 31.44
N TYR A 250 24.78 2.14 30.74
CA TYR A 250 23.49 2.54 30.17
C TYR A 250 22.37 2.11 31.11
N THR A 251 21.46 3.03 31.38
CA THR A 251 20.19 2.76 32.07
C THR A 251 19.06 2.93 31.06
N TYR A 252 18.21 1.91 30.96
CA TYR A 252 17.12 1.91 29.98
C TYR A 252 15.77 1.61 30.66
N ASN A 253 14.71 2.12 30.05
CA ASN A 253 13.32 1.76 30.33
C ASN A 253 12.55 1.74 29.01
N ILE A 254 12.05 0.59 28.60
CA ILE A 254 11.21 0.44 27.41
C ILE A 254 9.76 0.11 27.73
N LYS A 255 9.39 0.04 29.03
CA LYS A 255 8.03 -0.25 29.53
C LYS A 255 7.31 -1.46 28.92
N LEU A 256 8.02 -2.32 28.22
CA LEU A 256 7.48 -3.50 27.57
C LEU A 256 8.00 -4.77 28.27
N THR A 257 7.17 -5.80 28.26
CA THR A 257 7.55 -7.14 28.72
C THR A 257 8.05 -7.96 27.54
N GLY A 258 8.97 -8.88 27.79
CA GLY A 258 9.51 -9.77 26.76
C GLY A 258 11.02 -9.85 26.81
N THR A 259 11.60 -10.54 25.85
CA THR A 259 13.04 -10.65 25.67
C THR A 259 13.48 -9.79 24.49
N TYR A 260 14.51 -8.98 24.69
CA TYR A 260 15.01 -8.05 23.68
C TYR A 260 16.48 -8.33 23.40
N LEU A 261 16.83 -8.37 22.13
CA LEU A 261 18.19 -8.24 21.64
C LEU A 261 18.53 -6.76 21.63
N VAL A 262 19.59 -6.36 22.34
CA VAL A 262 20.09 -4.98 22.35
C VAL A 262 21.33 -4.90 21.47
N GLU A 263 21.28 -4.04 20.46
CA GLU A 263 22.36 -3.79 19.54
C GLU A 263 22.87 -2.36 19.74
N THR A 264 24.17 -2.22 19.84
CA THR A 264 24.86 -0.92 19.97
C THR A 264 25.89 -0.78 18.87
N PRO A 265 26.28 0.45 18.51
CA PRO A 265 27.35 0.67 17.54
C PRO A 265 28.76 0.27 18.07
N TYR A 266 28.84 -0.32 19.25
CA TYR A 266 30.10 -0.62 19.92
C TYR A 266 30.47 -2.09 19.86
N SER A 267 31.76 -2.36 19.77
CA SER A 267 32.32 -3.70 19.63
C SER A 267 32.35 -4.53 20.91
N SER A 268 31.88 -4.03 22.05
CA SER A 268 31.85 -4.82 23.28
C SER A 268 30.82 -4.31 24.29
N ILE A 269 29.83 -5.13 24.56
CA ILE A 269 28.83 -4.93 25.61
C ILE A 269 29.09 -5.96 26.72
N THR A 270 29.06 -5.54 27.96
CA THR A 270 29.20 -6.42 29.12
C THR A 270 27.97 -6.30 29.99
N ILE A 271 27.28 -7.41 30.24
CA ILE A 271 26.25 -7.47 31.29
C ILE A 271 26.95 -7.44 32.63
N ALA A 272 26.42 -6.70 33.60
CA ALA A 272 26.98 -6.63 34.97
C ALA A 272 27.24 -8.03 35.50
N LYS A 273 28.56 -8.40 35.68
CA LYS A 273 29.13 -9.65 36.18
C LYS A 273 29.47 -10.77 35.19
N SER A 274 29.34 -10.57 33.89
CA SER A 274 29.88 -11.52 32.89
C SER A 274 31.11 -10.93 32.19
N THR A 275 32.14 -11.73 31.98
CA THR A 275 33.37 -11.35 31.23
C THR A 275 33.22 -11.57 29.72
N ASP A 276 32.02 -11.92 29.25
CA ASP A 276 31.78 -12.17 27.84
C ASP A 276 31.58 -10.85 27.08
N TYR A 277 32.44 -10.62 26.12
CA TYR A 277 32.36 -9.49 25.19
C TYR A 277 31.51 -9.90 24.00
N SER A 278 30.38 -9.22 23.79
CA SER A 278 29.56 -9.41 22.61
C SER A 278 29.12 -8.05 22.07
N GLU A 279 28.85 -7.98 20.77
CA GLU A 279 28.29 -6.80 20.12
C GLU A 279 26.80 -6.62 20.44
N SER A 280 26.17 -7.62 21.04
CA SER A 280 24.77 -7.64 21.39
C SER A 280 24.52 -8.40 22.68
N ILE A 281 23.47 -8.04 23.40
CA ILE A 281 23.03 -8.70 24.63
C ILE A 281 21.53 -8.98 24.57
N TYR A 282 21.10 -9.99 25.33
CA TYR A 282 19.69 -10.25 25.56
C TYR A 282 19.28 -9.74 26.94
N ILE A 283 18.22 -8.93 26.96
CA ILE A 283 17.61 -8.44 28.21
C ILE A 283 16.19 -9.01 28.36
N LYS A 284 15.81 -9.25 29.60
CA LYS A 284 14.44 -9.61 29.98
C LYS A 284 13.82 -8.46 30.74
N ASN A 285 12.60 -8.08 30.34
CA ASN A 285 11.82 -7.00 30.93
C ASN A 285 12.37 -5.58 30.66
N GLY A 286 11.46 -4.64 30.72
CA GLY A 286 11.57 -3.30 30.20
C GLY A 286 12.48 -2.32 30.93
N THR A 287 13.16 -2.69 32.01
CA THR A 287 13.99 -1.76 32.81
C THR A 287 15.25 -2.42 33.30
N GLY A 288 16.38 -1.74 33.13
CA GLY A 288 17.66 -2.29 33.59
C GLY A 288 18.86 -1.43 33.26
N THR A 289 20.04 -2.04 33.42
CA THR A 289 21.32 -1.44 33.05
C THR A 289 22.19 -2.43 32.32
N PHE A 290 23.02 -1.93 31.43
CA PHE A 290 24.12 -2.68 30.83
C PHE A 290 25.36 -1.80 30.69
N ALA A 291 26.55 -2.40 30.68
CA ALA A 291 27.80 -1.69 30.58
C ALA A 291 28.42 -1.89 29.21
N VAL A 292 29.08 -0.85 28.72
CA VAL A 292 29.80 -0.86 27.45
C VAL A 292 31.22 -0.35 27.68
N LYS A 293 32.17 -1.01 27.03
CA LYS A 293 33.55 -0.55 26.91
C LYS A 293 33.79 -0.10 25.48
N GLN A 294 34.16 1.15 25.31
CA GLN A 294 34.46 1.74 24.01
C GLN A 294 35.90 2.19 23.94
N GLU A 295 36.60 1.84 22.88
CA GLU A 295 37.90 2.43 22.57
C GLU A 295 37.67 3.74 21.81
N LEU A 296 38.07 4.84 22.44
CA LEU A 296 37.93 6.17 21.84
C LEU A 296 39.07 6.42 20.88
N GLY A 297 38.74 6.69 19.63
CA GLY A 297 39.71 7.00 18.56
C GLY A 297 40.34 8.41 18.67
N VAL A 298 40.71 8.85 19.85
CA VAL A 298 41.30 10.19 20.06
C VAL A 298 42.83 10.09 20.16
N TRP A 299 43.48 10.87 19.34
CA TRP A 299 44.90 10.96 19.26
C TRP A 299 45.36 12.27 19.89
N SER A 300 46.20 12.23 20.92
CA SER A 300 46.97 13.38 21.34
C SER A 300 48.43 13.14 21.13
N TYR A 301 49.06 14.04 20.43
CA TYR A 301 50.51 14.11 20.33
C TYR A 301 51.07 14.69 21.63
N GLU A 302 52.27 14.24 22.05
CA GLU A 302 52.90 14.74 23.29
C GLU A 302 52.99 16.28 23.24
N GLY A 303 52.32 16.96 24.17
CA GLY A 303 52.31 18.42 24.29
C GLY A 303 51.09 19.13 23.70
N ALA A 304 50.11 18.44 23.09
CA ALA A 304 48.86 19.03 22.63
C ALA A 304 47.74 18.86 23.65
N SER A 305 46.87 19.84 23.79
CA SER A 305 45.65 19.74 24.58
C SER A 305 44.73 18.69 23.97
N THR A 306 44.32 17.69 24.75
CA THR A 306 43.49 16.59 24.29
C THR A 306 42.01 16.99 24.45
N TYR A 307 41.26 16.94 23.34
CA TYR A 307 39.81 17.07 23.34
C TYR A 307 39.21 15.71 22.96
N ILE A 308 38.26 15.26 23.76
CA ILE A 308 37.40 14.14 23.42
C ILE A 308 36.03 14.70 23.18
N ASP A 309 35.66 14.88 21.93
CA ASP A 309 34.34 15.29 21.52
C ASP A 309 33.57 14.11 20.94
N PHE A 310 32.46 13.81 21.55
CA PHE A 310 31.44 12.92 20.96
C PHE A 310 30.41 13.78 20.26
N LEU A 311 30.44 13.82 18.95
CA LEU A 311 29.70 14.81 18.17
C LEU A 311 28.36 14.34 17.62
N SER A 312 27.91 13.12 17.91
CA SER A 312 26.66 12.59 17.40
C SER A 312 25.83 11.91 18.48
N ASP A 313 24.52 11.97 18.35
CA ASP A 313 23.60 11.14 19.09
C ASP A 313 23.84 9.67 18.70
N GLU A 314 23.73 8.79 19.66
CA GLU A 314 23.87 7.34 19.46
C GLU A 314 22.53 6.67 19.48
N GLU A 315 22.28 5.85 18.48
CA GLU A 315 21.09 5.04 18.40
C GLU A 315 21.38 3.65 18.99
N ILE A 316 20.54 3.25 19.95
CA ILE A 316 20.56 1.91 20.55
C ILE A 316 19.28 1.21 20.12
N LEU A 317 19.44 0.07 19.48
CA LEU A 317 18.35 -0.72 18.93
C LEU A 317 17.95 -1.84 19.92
N PHE A 318 16.67 -1.88 20.26
CA PHE A 318 16.07 -2.96 21.05
C PHE A 318 15.11 -3.75 20.16
N THR A 319 15.48 -4.97 19.80
CA THR A 319 14.64 -5.86 18.97
C THR A 319 13.94 -6.88 19.83
N ASN A 320 12.63 -6.88 19.87
CA ASN A 320 11.85 -7.94 20.51
C ASN A 320 12.06 -9.26 19.74
N ILE A 321 12.53 -10.32 20.40
CA ILE A 321 12.86 -11.58 19.72
C ILE A 321 11.64 -12.38 19.28
N GLU A 322 10.47 -12.12 19.85
CA GLU A 322 9.23 -12.86 19.58
C GLU A 322 8.53 -12.28 18.34
N ASN A 323 8.22 -10.99 18.36
CA ASN A 323 7.48 -10.33 17.28
C ASN A 323 8.35 -9.54 16.28
N LYS A 324 9.67 -9.51 16.48
CA LYS A 324 10.66 -8.81 15.64
C LYS A 324 10.52 -7.29 15.59
N LEU A 325 9.71 -6.71 16.44
CA LEU A 325 9.49 -5.28 16.52
C LEU A 325 10.73 -4.58 17.08
N ARG A 326 11.16 -3.52 16.41
CA ARG A 326 12.38 -2.77 16.74
C ARG A 326 12.05 -1.41 17.34
N TYR A 327 12.67 -1.09 18.46
CA TYR A 327 12.54 0.18 19.17
C TYR A 327 13.86 0.92 19.12
N HIS A 328 13.85 2.12 18.57
CA HIS A 328 15.01 2.94 18.30
C HIS A 328 15.14 4.04 19.36
N LEU A 329 16.02 3.85 20.34
CA LEU A 329 16.26 4.79 21.41
C LEU A 329 17.52 5.61 21.14
N ILE A 330 17.37 6.93 21.17
CA ILE A 330 18.47 7.86 20.98
C ILE A 330 19.06 8.23 22.34
N VAL A 331 20.36 8.06 22.50
CA VAL A 331 21.14 8.55 23.63
C VAL A 331 21.68 9.92 23.26
N PRO A 332 21.21 11.01 23.87
CA PRO A 332 21.75 12.32 23.61
C PRO A 332 23.21 12.39 24.01
N GLN A 333 24.05 12.96 23.18
CA GLN A 333 25.44 13.13 23.51
C GLN A 333 25.65 14.37 24.39
N LYS A 334 26.27 14.15 25.54
CA LYS A 334 26.90 15.18 26.36
C LYS A 334 28.05 14.55 27.12
N CYS A 335 29.21 14.47 26.51
CA CYS A 335 30.40 14.15 27.28
C CYS A 335 31.57 14.97 26.73
N TYR A 336 32.10 15.87 27.54
CA TYR A 336 33.32 16.59 27.27
C TYR A 336 34.37 16.10 28.27
N VAL A 337 35.48 15.61 27.79
CA VAL A 337 36.68 15.45 28.63
C VAL A 337 37.68 16.50 28.15
N ARG A 338 37.92 17.50 29.01
CA ARG A 338 39.02 18.44 28.82
C ARG A 338 40.14 18.04 29.80
N SER A 339 41.30 17.69 29.31
CA SER A 339 42.51 17.71 30.10
C SER A 339 43.29 19.00 29.79
N TYR A 340 43.59 19.75 30.77
CA TYR A 340 44.48 20.92 30.68
C TYR A 340 45.92 20.48 30.86
#